data_610e171bbd5065cdd4ad7dc9e1271d9f
#
_entry.id   610e171bbd5065cdd4ad7dc9e1271d9f
#
_cell.length_a   1.000
_cell.length_b   1.000
_cell.length_c   1.000
_cell.angle_alpha   90.00
_cell.angle_beta   90.00
_cell.angle_gamma   90.00
#
_symmetry.space_group_name_H-M   'P 1'
#
loop_
_entity.id
_entity.type
_entity.pdbx_description
1 polymer ?
#
loop_
_entity_poly.entity_id
_entity_poly.type
_entity_poly.pdbx_seq_one_letter_code
_entity_poly.pdbx_strand_id
1 'polypeptide(L)'
;QKALVDADAVPLKHGHYLAPDFNYALGGLQPYWQFFSMPQAISLTGMAATIASIPVAVFTFILKRKYHYPRPYVINNQLALVHGKKYNKHAANAYFSFPSGHTAVGYTNALFIAQIIPERYSELMTAAADFGRSRVELGVHYPLDIIGSRIMVSSIMADILSHPAYRFLIHLARLEARASMQLRCHGTISDCVIRQVGQNVPSYYRSYEDKAANHRRFNHDLNYALTPIMSKNFPMIVPKNAQWL
;
A
#
# COMPACT_ATOMS: atom_id res chain seq x y z
N GLN A 1 0.08 16.10 11.22
CA GLN A 1 -0.41 16.55 9.89
C GLN A 1 -0.47 15.40 8.90
N LYS A 2 0.58 14.56 8.78
CA LYS A 2 0.60 13.42 7.84
C LYS A 2 -0.51 12.42 8.11
N ALA A 3 -0.70 11.98 9.36
CA ALA A 3 -1.74 11.02 9.72
C ALA A 3 -3.15 11.54 9.39
N LEU A 4 -3.37 12.87 9.40
CA LEU A 4 -4.62 13.50 8.97
C LEU A 4 -4.80 13.42 7.46
N VAL A 5 -3.75 13.76 6.70
CA VAL A 5 -3.78 13.66 5.23
C VAL A 5 -4.05 12.23 4.80
N ASP A 6 -3.38 11.25 5.45
CA ASP A 6 -3.57 9.84 5.17
C ASP A 6 -4.97 9.34 5.62
N ALA A 7 -5.57 9.96 6.65
CA ALA A 7 -6.94 9.65 7.07
C ALA A 7 -7.98 10.14 6.07
N ASP A 8 -7.77 11.32 5.50
CA ASP A 8 -8.67 11.91 4.51
C ASP A 8 -8.55 11.25 3.12
N ALA A 9 -7.46 10.49 2.88
CA ALA A 9 -7.26 9.70 1.67
C ALA A 9 -8.23 8.51 1.53
N VAL A 10 -9.17 8.34 2.47
CA VAL A 10 -10.07 7.19 2.45
C VAL A 10 -11.51 7.64 2.59
N PRO A 11 -12.21 7.70 1.48
CA PRO A 11 -13.31 6.77 1.32
C PRO A 11 -13.13 5.96 0.04
N LEU A 12 -12.93 4.69 0.20
CA LEU A 12 -13.09 3.67 -0.83
C LEU A 12 -14.55 3.63 -1.37
N LYS A 13 -15.08 4.76 -1.76
CA LYS A 13 -16.41 4.75 -2.38
C LYS A 13 -16.40 4.19 -3.79
N HIS A 14 -15.25 4.15 -4.46
CA HIS A 14 -15.14 3.65 -5.85
C HIS A 14 -13.74 3.09 -6.18
N GLY A 15 -13.15 2.29 -5.31
CA GLY A 15 -12.16 1.28 -5.72
C GLY A 15 -10.74 1.71 -6.10
N HIS A 16 -10.40 2.97 -6.28
CA HIS A 16 -9.13 3.35 -6.92
C HIS A 16 -8.45 4.61 -6.38
N TYR A 17 -8.70 5.01 -5.14
CA TYR A 17 -7.94 6.11 -4.56
C TYR A 17 -6.62 5.62 -4.02
N LEU A 18 -5.54 5.99 -4.70
CA LEU A 18 -4.22 5.96 -4.11
C LEU A 18 -4.18 6.99 -2.99
N ALA A 19 -3.72 6.59 -1.81
CA ALA A 19 -3.37 7.55 -0.78
C ALA A 19 -2.38 8.58 -1.35
N PRO A 20 -2.40 9.83 -0.88
CA PRO A 20 -1.49 10.87 -1.38
C PRO A 20 -0.02 10.44 -1.44
N ASP A 21 0.43 9.61 -0.49
CA ASP A 21 1.77 9.04 -0.46
C ASP A 21 2.15 8.30 -1.75
N PHE A 22 1.23 7.51 -2.32
CA PHE A 22 1.47 6.79 -3.57
C PHE A 22 1.58 7.71 -4.77
N ASN A 23 0.79 8.80 -4.78
CA ASN A 23 0.91 9.81 -5.83
C ASN A 23 2.32 10.42 -5.84
N TYR A 24 2.85 10.76 -4.67
CA TYR A 24 4.21 11.32 -4.58
C TYR A 24 5.31 10.26 -4.84
N ALA A 25 5.09 9.01 -4.47
CA ALA A 25 5.99 7.91 -4.79
C ALA A 25 6.14 7.68 -6.30
N LEU A 26 5.11 8.02 -7.10
CA LEU A 26 5.15 7.95 -8.56
C LEU A 26 5.97 9.08 -9.19
N GLY A 27 6.27 10.17 -8.45
CA GLY A 27 7.01 11.31 -8.97
C GLY A 27 6.29 11.95 -10.16
N GLY A 28 7.00 12.29 -11.22
CA GLY A 28 6.45 12.90 -12.42
C GLY A 28 5.46 12.04 -13.21
N LEU A 29 5.31 10.77 -12.88
CA LEU A 29 4.32 9.87 -13.49
C LEU A 29 2.93 9.94 -12.87
N GLN A 30 2.78 10.58 -11.71
CA GLN A 30 1.52 10.66 -10.98
C GLN A 30 0.31 11.11 -11.83
N PRO A 31 0.37 12.19 -12.63
CA PRO A 31 -0.78 12.62 -13.41
C PRO A 31 -1.22 11.59 -14.47
N TYR A 32 -0.28 10.79 -14.95
CA TYR A 32 -0.52 9.80 -16.00
C TYR A 32 -1.06 8.49 -15.44
N TRP A 33 -0.67 8.15 -14.18
CA TRP A 33 -1.19 6.99 -13.49
C TRP A 33 -2.68 7.14 -13.15
N GLN A 34 -3.12 8.34 -12.82
CA GLN A 34 -4.54 8.61 -12.51
C GLN A 34 -5.49 8.19 -13.63
N PHE A 35 -5.02 8.18 -14.88
CA PHE A 35 -5.82 7.69 -16.00
C PHE A 35 -6.25 6.22 -15.82
N PHE A 36 -5.38 5.36 -15.27
CA PHE A 36 -5.69 3.94 -15.05
C PHE A 36 -6.49 3.68 -13.75
N SER A 37 -6.54 4.66 -12.88
CA SER A 37 -7.32 4.59 -11.64
C SER A 37 -8.76 5.07 -11.79
N MET A 38 -9.16 5.51 -12.99
CA MET A 38 -10.54 5.92 -13.26
C MET A 38 -11.48 4.71 -13.35
N PRO A 39 -12.67 4.75 -12.69
CA PRO A 39 -13.62 3.62 -12.67
C PRO A 39 -14.15 3.18 -14.06
N GLN A 40 -13.96 4.02 -15.07
CA GLN A 40 -14.47 3.80 -16.44
C GLN A 40 -13.43 3.27 -17.42
N ALA A 41 -12.18 3.12 -17.00
CA ALA A 41 -11.14 2.62 -17.88
C ALA A 41 -11.23 1.09 -17.99
N ILE A 42 -11.88 0.59 -19.03
CA ILE A 42 -11.73 -0.81 -19.45
C ILE A 42 -10.31 -0.92 -20.03
N SER A 43 -9.37 -1.37 -19.17
CA SER A 43 -7.97 -1.50 -19.54
C SER A 43 -7.40 -2.81 -18.99
N LEU A 44 -6.37 -3.33 -19.64
CA LEU A 44 -5.63 -4.51 -19.14
C LEU A 44 -5.02 -4.22 -17.78
N THR A 45 -4.57 -2.99 -17.57
CA THR A 45 -4.03 -2.51 -16.29
C THR A 45 -5.10 -2.55 -15.18
N GLY A 46 -6.31 -2.04 -15.46
CA GLY A 46 -7.43 -2.08 -14.53
C GLY A 46 -7.90 -3.51 -14.22
N MET A 47 -7.94 -4.38 -15.23
CA MET A 47 -8.28 -5.78 -15.06
C MET A 47 -7.26 -6.51 -14.18
N ALA A 48 -5.97 -6.32 -14.44
CA ALA A 48 -4.89 -6.93 -13.65
C ALA A 48 -4.92 -6.44 -12.19
N ALA A 49 -5.17 -5.15 -11.96
CA ALA A 49 -5.31 -4.57 -10.63
C ALA A 49 -6.51 -5.18 -9.86
N THR A 50 -7.63 -5.37 -10.54
CA THR A 50 -8.84 -5.98 -9.95
C THR A 50 -8.57 -7.42 -9.52
N ILE A 51 -7.97 -8.23 -10.39
CA ILE A 51 -7.61 -9.62 -10.08
C ILE A 51 -6.67 -9.70 -8.87
N ALA A 52 -5.70 -8.81 -8.77
CA ALA A 52 -4.79 -8.75 -7.62
C ALA A 52 -5.52 -8.37 -6.32
N SER A 53 -6.51 -7.51 -6.39
CA SER A 53 -7.18 -6.93 -5.22
C SER A 53 -8.23 -7.87 -4.60
N ILE A 54 -8.92 -8.68 -5.40
CA ILE A 54 -10.03 -9.54 -4.94
C ILE A 54 -9.58 -10.52 -3.83
N PRO A 55 -8.53 -11.35 -4.00
CA PRO A 55 -8.11 -12.27 -2.95
C PRO A 55 -7.71 -11.55 -1.67
N VAL A 56 -7.03 -10.40 -1.77
CA VAL A 56 -6.62 -9.59 -0.61
C VAL A 56 -7.86 -9.10 0.17
N ALA A 57 -8.89 -8.62 -0.53
CA ALA A 57 -10.13 -8.19 0.09
C ALA A 57 -10.84 -9.35 0.81
N VAL A 58 -10.95 -10.50 0.14
CA VAL A 58 -11.58 -11.72 0.68
C VAL A 58 -10.85 -12.21 1.94
N PHE A 59 -9.52 -12.37 1.87
CA PHE A 59 -8.75 -12.82 3.04
C PHE A 59 -8.77 -11.82 4.17
N THR A 60 -8.71 -10.52 3.87
CA THR A 60 -8.87 -9.46 4.88
C THR A 60 -10.20 -9.62 5.62
N PHE A 61 -11.29 -9.82 4.89
CA PHE A 61 -12.62 -9.99 5.47
C PHE A 61 -12.72 -11.24 6.35
N ILE A 62 -12.23 -12.39 5.85
CA ILE A 62 -12.24 -13.66 6.58
C ILE A 62 -11.46 -13.54 7.90
N LEU A 63 -10.25 -12.98 7.84
CA LEU A 63 -9.39 -12.86 9.03
C LEU A 63 -9.98 -11.87 10.04
N LYS A 64 -10.57 -10.77 9.59
CA LYS A 64 -11.28 -9.83 10.48
C LYS A 64 -12.38 -10.52 11.28
N ARG A 65 -13.18 -11.35 10.63
CA ARG A 65 -14.24 -12.13 11.28
C ARG A 65 -13.70 -13.23 12.18
N LYS A 66 -12.62 -13.89 11.74
CA LYS A 66 -12.00 -14.98 12.52
C LYS A 66 -11.42 -14.47 13.85
N TYR A 67 -10.69 -13.37 13.82
CA TYR A 67 -10.02 -12.87 15.01
C TYR A 67 -10.88 -11.94 15.86
N HIS A 68 -11.82 -11.21 15.25
CA HIS A 68 -12.75 -10.31 15.91
C HIS A 68 -12.08 -9.45 17.01
N TYR A 69 -10.90 -8.92 16.72
CA TYR A 69 -10.06 -8.23 17.70
C TYR A 69 -10.45 -6.77 17.86
N PRO A 70 -10.58 -6.23 19.10
CA PRO A 70 -10.97 -4.86 19.33
C PRO A 70 -9.88 -3.89 18.88
N ARG A 71 -10.29 -2.74 18.35
CA ARG A 71 -9.36 -1.67 17.96
C ARG A 71 -8.77 -0.98 19.19
N PRO A 72 -7.57 -0.33 19.08
CA PRO A 72 -6.92 0.37 20.20
C PRO A 72 -7.84 1.35 20.91
N TYR A 73 -8.62 2.15 20.18
CA TYR A 73 -9.53 3.14 20.75
C TYR A 73 -10.74 2.54 21.51
N VAL A 74 -11.02 1.24 21.32
CA VAL A 74 -12.05 0.53 22.11
C VAL A 74 -11.53 0.22 23.50
N ILE A 75 -10.25 -0.17 23.58
CA ILE A 75 -9.59 -0.58 24.83
C ILE A 75 -9.11 0.65 25.61
N ASN A 76 -8.50 1.61 24.93
CA ASN A 76 -7.94 2.81 25.54
C ASN A 76 -8.78 4.06 25.21
N ASN A 77 -9.46 4.61 26.22
CA ASN A 77 -10.30 5.79 26.08
C ASN A 77 -9.55 7.06 25.68
N GLN A 78 -8.26 7.14 25.99
CA GLN A 78 -7.43 8.30 25.64
C GLN A 78 -7.19 8.39 24.14
N LEU A 79 -7.26 7.26 23.41
CA LEU A 79 -7.13 7.20 21.97
C LEU A 79 -8.45 7.53 21.22
N ALA A 80 -9.57 7.68 21.95
CA ALA A 80 -10.86 7.94 21.35
C ALA A 80 -11.01 9.35 20.75
N LEU A 81 -10.03 10.22 20.96
CA LEU A 81 -10.00 11.60 20.48
C LEU A 81 -8.71 11.83 19.68
N VAL A 82 -8.69 11.42 18.42
CA VAL A 82 -7.57 11.76 17.53
C VAL A 82 -8.05 12.89 16.62
N HIS A 83 -7.34 14.02 16.68
CA HIS A 83 -7.62 15.21 15.87
C HIS A 83 -9.08 15.69 15.93
N GLY A 84 -9.72 15.62 17.11
CA GLY A 84 -11.09 16.05 17.32
C GLY A 84 -12.17 15.10 16.80
N LYS A 85 -11.80 13.98 16.16
CA LYS A 85 -12.76 12.94 15.73
C LYS A 85 -12.99 11.94 16.87
N LYS A 86 -14.22 11.82 17.33
CA LYS A 86 -14.62 10.76 18.27
C LYS A 86 -14.83 9.46 17.49
N TYR A 87 -14.08 8.42 17.84
CA TYR A 87 -14.36 7.09 17.32
C TYR A 87 -15.53 6.45 18.05
N ASN A 88 -16.50 5.94 17.30
CA ASN A 88 -17.61 5.21 17.87
C ASN A 88 -17.18 3.80 18.29
N LYS A 89 -17.09 3.55 19.61
CA LYS A 89 -16.74 2.24 20.17
C LYS A 89 -17.79 1.16 19.90
N HIS A 90 -19.01 1.56 19.59
CA HIS A 90 -20.10 0.64 19.27
C HIS A 90 -20.29 0.44 17.76
N ALA A 91 -19.41 1.04 16.94
CA ALA A 91 -19.46 0.81 15.51
C ALA A 91 -19.18 -0.66 15.18
N ALA A 92 -19.87 -1.20 14.17
CA ALA A 92 -19.72 -2.60 13.77
C ALA A 92 -18.26 -3.00 13.44
N ASN A 93 -17.43 -2.03 13.03
CA ASN A 93 -16.01 -2.26 12.71
C ASN A 93 -15.06 -2.06 13.91
N ALA A 94 -15.56 -1.71 15.09
CA ALA A 94 -14.73 -1.46 16.28
C ALA A 94 -13.95 -2.71 16.74
N TYR A 95 -14.49 -3.88 16.45
CA TYR A 95 -13.89 -5.19 16.76
C TYR A 95 -13.25 -5.88 15.55
N PHE A 96 -12.93 -5.15 14.50
CA PHE A 96 -12.27 -5.68 13.31
C PHE A 96 -10.92 -5.03 13.11
N SER A 97 -10.04 -5.09 14.14
CA SER A 97 -8.71 -4.51 14.05
C SER A 97 -7.80 -5.31 13.11
N PHE A 98 -7.63 -6.61 13.39
CA PHE A 98 -6.69 -7.46 12.65
C PHE A 98 -7.36 -8.18 11.46
N PRO A 99 -6.70 -8.22 10.29
CA PRO A 99 -5.60 -7.38 9.86
C PRO A 99 -6.09 -5.98 9.44
N SER A 100 -5.15 -5.04 9.23
CA SER A 100 -5.47 -3.70 8.74
C SER A 100 -5.87 -3.71 7.26
N GLY A 101 -7.13 -3.42 6.95
CA GLY A 101 -7.60 -3.34 5.56
C GLY A 101 -6.93 -2.21 4.75
N HIS A 102 -6.68 -1.07 5.38
CA HIS A 102 -5.97 0.05 4.73
C HIS A 102 -4.55 -0.34 4.35
N THR A 103 -3.82 -0.97 5.27
CA THR A 103 -2.47 -1.47 4.99
C THR A 103 -2.48 -2.52 3.89
N ALA A 104 -3.46 -3.43 3.91
CA ALA A 104 -3.61 -4.44 2.87
C ALA A 104 -3.78 -3.80 1.48
N VAL A 105 -4.68 -2.80 1.36
CA VAL A 105 -4.86 -2.05 0.10
C VAL A 105 -3.58 -1.31 -0.30
N GLY A 106 -2.91 -0.64 0.65
CA GLY A 106 -1.67 0.08 0.39
C GLY A 106 -0.57 -0.81 -0.19
N TYR A 107 -0.30 -1.94 0.44
CA TYR A 107 0.72 -2.88 -0.05
C TYR A 107 0.32 -3.57 -1.36
N THR A 108 -0.97 -3.87 -1.56
CA THR A 108 -1.46 -4.41 -2.84
C THR A 108 -1.20 -3.42 -3.98
N ASN A 109 -1.55 -2.15 -3.78
CA ASN A 109 -1.31 -1.10 -4.78
C ASN A 109 0.18 -0.91 -5.03
N ALA A 110 1.01 -0.85 -3.99
CA ALA A 110 2.46 -0.67 -4.14
C ALA A 110 3.08 -1.81 -4.96
N LEU A 111 2.80 -3.06 -4.59
CA LEU A 111 3.34 -4.23 -5.29
C LEU A 111 2.82 -4.32 -6.72
N PHE A 112 1.54 -4.03 -6.95
CA PHE A 112 0.97 -4.01 -8.30
C PHE A 112 1.61 -2.92 -9.17
N ILE A 113 1.68 -1.69 -8.68
CA ILE A 113 2.27 -0.57 -9.43
C ILE A 113 3.75 -0.83 -9.70
N ALA A 114 4.47 -1.43 -8.76
CA ALA A 114 5.88 -1.79 -8.93
C ALA A 114 6.10 -2.82 -10.06
N GLN A 115 5.12 -3.68 -10.36
CA GLN A 115 5.18 -4.54 -11.54
C GLN A 115 5.10 -3.73 -12.86
N ILE A 116 4.45 -2.60 -12.84
CA ILE A 116 4.31 -1.70 -14.02
C ILE A 116 5.51 -0.76 -14.12
N ILE A 117 5.93 -0.16 -12.98
CA ILE A 117 6.94 0.89 -12.88
C ILE A 117 7.99 0.46 -11.83
N PRO A 118 8.82 -0.55 -12.13
CA PRO A 118 9.84 -1.03 -11.19
C PRO A 118 10.90 0.03 -10.85
N GLU A 119 11.04 1.06 -11.68
CA GLU A 119 11.91 2.21 -11.42
C GLU A 119 11.55 2.96 -10.13
N ARG A 120 10.30 2.80 -9.64
CA ARG A 120 9.80 3.43 -8.41
C ARG A 120 9.51 2.43 -7.28
N TYR A 121 10.07 1.23 -7.36
CA TYR A 121 9.83 0.18 -6.37
C TYR A 121 10.10 0.64 -4.93
N SER A 122 11.26 1.22 -4.68
CA SER A 122 11.67 1.66 -3.33
C SER A 122 10.71 2.71 -2.76
N GLU A 123 10.32 3.67 -3.56
CA GLU A 123 9.43 4.76 -3.19
C GLU A 123 8.01 4.24 -2.91
N LEU A 124 7.52 3.35 -3.77
CA LEU A 124 6.19 2.73 -3.61
C LEU A 124 6.10 1.89 -2.35
N MET A 125 7.12 1.07 -2.08
CA MET A 125 7.16 0.24 -0.87
C MET A 125 7.27 1.09 0.41
N THR A 126 8.03 2.19 0.35
CA THR A 126 8.12 3.14 1.47
C THR A 126 6.78 3.85 1.70
N ALA A 127 6.09 4.25 0.64
CA ALA A 127 4.76 4.85 0.75
C ALA A 127 3.75 3.88 1.38
N ALA A 128 3.81 2.59 1.02
CA ALA A 128 2.95 1.58 1.63
C ALA A 128 3.22 1.40 3.13
N ALA A 129 4.51 1.39 3.52
CA ALA A 129 4.91 1.30 4.93
C ALA A 129 4.44 2.52 5.72
N ASP A 130 4.68 3.72 5.19
CA ASP A 130 4.23 4.99 5.77
C ASP A 130 2.69 5.05 5.93
N PHE A 131 1.95 4.58 4.91
CA PHE A 131 0.51 4.51 4.98
C PHE A 131 0.03 3.54 6.06
N GLY A 132 0.69 2.39 6.21
CA GLY A 132 0.45 1.46 7.31
C GLY A 132 0.72 2.11 8.67
N ARG A 133 1.86 2.78 8.83
CA ARG A 133 2.25 3.47 10.08
C ARG A 133 1.23 4.53 10.48
N SER A 134 0.70 5.29 9.54
CA SER A 134 -0.31 6.31 9.84
C SER A 134 -1.55 5.73 10.54
N ARG A 135 -1.87 4.44 10.34
CA ARG A 135 -2.99 3.77 11.03
C ARG A 135 -2.70 3.52 12.50
N VAL A 136 -1.43 3.31 12.85
CA VAL A 136 -0.98 3.21 14.26
C VAL A 136 -0.99 4.60 14.89
N GLU A 137 -0.45 5.60 14.21
CA GLU A 137 -0.43 6.99 14.69
C GLU A 137 -1.84 7.53 14.98
N LEU A 138 -2.82 7.16 14.15
CA LEU A 138 -4.24 7.49 14.35
C LEU A 138 -4.92 6.70 15.49
N GLY A 139 -4.25 5.71 16.07
CA GLY A 139 -4.82 4.86 17.12
C GLY A 139 -5.95 3.93 16.65
N VAL A 140 -6.05 3.64 15.36
CA VAL A 140 -7.08 2.77 14.78
C VAL A 140 -6.62 1.34 14.56
N HIS A 141 -5.30 1.09 14.58
CA HIS A 141 -4.67 -0.22 14.43
C HIS A 141 -3.45 -0.40 15.33
N TYR A 142 -3.14 -1.63 15.68
CA TYR A 142 -1.91 -2.01 16.35
C TYR A 142 -0.77 -2.27 15.32
N PRO A 143 0.50 -2.18 15.72
CA PRO A 143 1.63 -2.57 14.87
C PRO A 143 1.48 -3.98 14.27
N LEU A 144 0.98 -4.95 15.04
CA LEU A 144 0.77 -6.32 14.57
C LEU A 144 -0.31 -6.42 13.47
N ASP A 145 -1.31 -5.52 13.45
CA ASP A 145 -2.30 -5.49 12.37
C ASP A 145 -1.66 -5.10 11.03
N ILE A 146 -0.67 -4.19 11.10
CA ILE A 146 0.08 -3.71 9.94
C ILE A 146 1.03 -4.79 9.43
N ILE A 147 1.80 -5.39 10.34
CA ILE A 147 2.73 -6.48 10.03
C ILE A 147 1.97 -7.66 9.42
N GLY A 148 0.86 -8.08 10.04
CA GLY A 148 0.03 -9.17 9.54
C GLY A 148 -0.57 -8.89 8.16
N SER A 149 -1.01 -7.65 7.90
CA SER A 149 -1.50 -7.24 6.58
C SER A 149 -0.43 -7.33 5.52
N ARG A 150 0.78 -6.82 5.81
CA ARG A 150 1.91 -6.89 4.89
C ARG A 150 2.28 -8.33 4.55
N ILE A 151 2.40 -9.20 5.56
CA ILE A 151 2.72 -10.62 5.35
C ILE A 151 1.64 -11.29 4.48
N MET A 152 0.38 -11.06 4.81
CA MET A 152 -0.76 -11.61 4.05
C MET A 152 -0.72 -11.15 2.59
N VAL A 153 -0.56 -9.85 2.35
CA VAL A 153 -0.53 -9.30 0.98
C VAL A 153 0.67 -9.82 0.21
N SER A 154 1.86 -9.84 0.82
CA SER A 154 3.07 -10.35 0.15
C SER A 154 2.89 -11.81 -0.27
N SER A 155 2.32 -12.65 0.60
CA SER A 155 2.04 -14.05 0.28
C SER A 155 1.05 -14.18 -0.89
N ILE A 156 -0.09 -13.49 -0.82
CA ILE A 156 -1.12 -13.53 -1.87
C ILE A 156 -0.57 -13.00 -3.20
N MET A 157 0.15 -11.90 -3.18
CA MET A 157 0.73 -11.32 -4.40
C MET A 157 1.79 -12.23 -5.02
N ALA A 158 2.63 -12.87 -4.20
CA ALA A 158 3.61 -13.85 -4.67
C ALA A 158 2.91 -15.04 -5.37
N ASP A 159 1.82 -15.55 -4.80
CA ASP A 159 1.04 -16.63 -5.39
C ASP A 159 0.40 -16.19 -6.72
N ILE A 160 -0.25 -15.05 -6.77
CA ILE A 160 -0.87 -14.53 -7.99
C ILE A 160 0.18 -14.31 -9.08
N LEU A 161 1.30 -13.68 -8.74
CA LEU A 161 2.39 -13.39 -9.68
C LEU A 161 3.11 -14.68 -10.12
N SER A 162 3.07 -15.76 -9.36
CA SER A 162 3.61 -17.05 -9.77
C SER A 162 2.78 -17.72 -10.87
N HIS A 163 1.50 -17.36 -11.02
CA HIS A 163 0.60 -17.99 -11.99
C HIS A 163 0.88 -17.52 -13.43
N PRO A 164 1.17 -18.41 -14.38
CA PRO A 164 1.59 -18.03 -15.74
C PRO A 164 0.62 -17.12 -16.48
N ALA A 165 -0.70 -17.38 -16.38
CA ALA A 165 -1.70 -16.55 -17.04
C ALA A 165 -1.75 -15.13 -16.47
N TYR A 166 -1.56 -14.96 -15.15
CA TYR A 166 -1.52 -13.64 -14.56
C TYR A 166 -0.22 -12.90 -14.92
N ARG A 167 0.93 -13.60 -14.99
CA ARG A 167 2.17 -12.99 -15.50
C ARG A 167 2.03 -12.49 -16.93
N PHE A 168 1.34 -13.22 -17.76
CA PHE A 168 1.05 -12.76 -19.13
C PHE A 168 0.16 -11.53 -19.12
N LEU A 169 -0.90 -11.50 -18.33
CA LEU A 169 -1.77 -10.34 -18.19
C LEU A 169 -1.02 -9.12 -17.65
N ILE A 170 -0.22 -9.28 -16.61
CA ILE A 170 0.57 -8.16 -16.04
C ILE A 170 1.62 -7.64 -17.04
N HIS A 171 2.18 -8.51 -17.87
CA HIS A 171 3.08 -8.10 -18.95
C HIS A 171 2.35 -7.20 -19.96
N LEU A 172 1.17 -7.59 -20.42
CA LEU A 172 0.35 -6.78 -21.32
C LEU A 172 -0.09 -5.45 -20.67
N ALA A 173 -0.53 -5.51 -19.42
CA ALA A 173 -0.88 -4.33 -18.64
C ALA A 173 0.31 -3.36 -18.51
N ARG A 174 1.52 -3.88 -18.31
CA ARG A 174 2.75 -3.08 -18.27
C ARG A 174 3.02 -2.39 -19.60
N LEU A 175 2.86 -3.09 -20.72
CA LEU A 175 3.03 -2.50 -22.05
C LEU A 175 2.00 -1.37 -22.29
N GLU A 176 0.73 -1.63 -22.01
CA GLU A 176 -0.36 -0.66 -22.14
C GLU A 176 -0.10 0.59 -21.30
N ALA A 177 0.15 0.42 -20.01
CA ALA A 177 0.34 1.54 -19.08
C ALA A 177 1.57 2.37 -19.45
N ARG A 178 2.70 1.72 -19.72
CA ARG A 178 3.96 2.40 -20.06
C ARG A 178 3.86 3.16 -21.37
N ALA A 179 3.26 2.58 -22.41
CA ALA A 179 3.03 3.25 -23.68
C ALA A 179 2.15 4.49 -23.50
N SER A 180 1.04 4.37 -22.76
CA SER A 180 0.15 5.49 -22.46
C SER A 180 0.86 6.61 -21.69
N MET A 181 1.69 6.26 -20.70
CA MET A 181 2.46 7.25 -19.93
C MET A 181 3.47 7.97 -20.81
N GLN A 182 4.23 7.24 -21.64
CA GLN A 182 5.24 7.82 -22.53
C GLN A 182 4.63 8.78 -23.55
N LEU A 183 3.50 8.41 -24.16
CA LEU A 183 2.77 9.29 -25.07
C LEU A 183 2.31 10.59 -24.39
N ARG A 184 1.85 10.51 -23.16
CA ARG A 184 1.31 11.66 -22.43
C ARG A 184 2.38 12.57 -21.85
N CYS A 185 3.49 12.00 -21.37
CA CYS A 185 4.59 12.77 -20.81
C CYS A 185 5.61 13.24 -21.86
N HIS A 186 5.42 12.82 -23.13
CA HIS A 186 6.32 13.15 -24.23
C HIS A 186 7.79 12.81 -23.96
N GLY A 187 8.06 11.60 -23.44
CA GLY A 187 9.41 11.16 -23.11
C GLY A 187 9.49 9.70 -22.72
N THR A 188 10.68 9.22 -22.38
CA THR A 188 10.85 7.88 -21.82
C THR A 188 10.28 7.81 -20.40
N ILE A 189 9.98 6.61 -19.91
CA ILE A 189 9.53 6.43 -18.51
C ILE A 189 10.56 7.00 -17.54
N SER A 190 11.84 6.79 -17.78
CA SER A 190 12.91 7.33 -16.92
C SER A 190 12.90 8.86 -16.89
N ASP A 191 12.74 9.51 -18.06
CA ASP A 191 12.65 10.97 -18.13
C ASP A 191 11.41 11.49 -17.38
N CYS A 192 10.28 10.80 -17.51
CA CYS A 192 9.03 11.16 -16.86
C CYS A 192 9.07 11.00 -15.35
N VAL A 193 9.75 9.95 -14.86
CA VAL A 193 9.96 9.69 -13.42
C VAL A 193 10.76 10.82 -12.76
N ILE A 194 11.79 11.34 -13.44
CA ILE A 194 12.69 12.37 -12.90
C ILE A 194 12.02 13.76 -12.88
N ARG A 195 11.01 14.00 -13.74
CA ARG A 195 10.30 15.27 -13.73
C ARG A 195 9.66 15.51 -12.37
N GLN A 196 10.11 16.57 -11.70
CA GLN A 196 9.61 16.93 -10.38
C GLN A 196 8.11 17.15 -10.42
N VAL A 197 7.40 16.50 -9.54
CA VAL A 197 6.03 16.88 -9.18
C VAL A 197 6.11 18.31 -8.63
N GLY A 198 5.49 19.25 -9.27
CA GLY A 198 5.57 20.70 -9.13
C GLY A 198 5.99 21.30 -7.78
N GLN A 199 6.36 22.58 -7.77
CA GLN A 199 6.98 23.30 -6.63
C GLN A 199 6.16 23.28 -5.32
N ASN A 200 4.90 22.88 -5.33
CA ASN A 200 4.00 22.85 -4.18
C ASN A 200 3.93 21.50 -3.46
N VAL A 201 4.87 20.57 -3.71
CA VAL A 201 4.92 19.30 -2.99
C VAL A 201 5.41 19.55 -1.56
N PRO A 202 4.62 19.19 -0.53
CA PRO A 202 5.07 19.30 0.85
C PRO A 202 6.44 18.62 1.04
N SER A 203 7.34 19.26 1.81
CA SER A 203 8.73 18.81 2.00
C SER A 203 8.85 17.33 2.42
N TYR A 204 7.86 16.86 3.18
CA TYR A 204 7.77 15.48 3.60
C TYR A 204 7.75 14.49 2.41
N TYR A 205 7.02 14.78 1.34
CA TYR A 205 6.91 13.88 0.18
C TYR A 205 8.12 13.93 -0.75
N ARG A 206 8.89 15.03 -0.73
CA ARG A 206 10.19 15.10 -1.43
C ARG A 206 11.20 14.08 -0.88
N SER A 207 10.99 13.62 0.35
CA SER A 207 11.85 12.64 0.99
C SER A 207 11.82 11.25 0.35
N TYR A 208 10.85 10.94 -0.52
CA TYR A 208 10.85 9.67 -1.26
C TYR A 208 11.95 9.56 -2.32
N GLU A 209 12.60 10.67 -2.68
CA GLU A 209 13.74 10.67 -3.60
C GLU A 209 15.03 10.17 -2.95
N ASP A 210 15.14 10.26 -1.61
CA ASP A 210 16.27 9.74 -0.84
C ASP A 210 16.14 8.24 -0.58
N LYS A 211 16.81 7.43 -1.41
CA LYS A 211 16.79 5.96 -1.29
C LYS A 211 17.30 5.46 0.07
N ALA A 212 18.31 6.11 0.65
CA ALA A 212 18.84 5.70 1.95
C ALA A 212 17.84 6.01 3.07
N ALA A 213 17.16 7.16 3.01
CA ALA A 213 16.09 7.49 3.94
C ALA A 213 14.89 6.53 3.77
N ASN A 214 14.52 6.19 2.54
CA ASN A 214 13.47 5.20 2.25
C ASN A 214 13.79 3.85 2.88
N HIS A 215 15.00 3.36 2.68
CA HIS A 215 15.44 2.09 3.25
C HIS A 215 15.40 2.10 4.79
N ARG A 216 15.88 3.17 5.43
CA ARG A 216 15.81 3.31 6.90
C ARG A 216 14.37 3.31 7.41
N ARG A 217 13.47 4.08 6.77
CA ARG A 217 12.05 4.15 7.16
C ARG A 217 11.35 2.82 6.97
N PHE A 218 11.54 2.19 5.82
CA PHE A 218 10.95 0.90 5.54
C PHE A 218 11.42 -0.17 6.56
N ASN A 219 12.72 -0.22 6.85
CA ASN A 219 13.26 -1.16 7.83
C ASN A 219 12.72 -0.91 9.26
N HIS A 220 12.57 0.35 9.67
CA HIS A 220 11.95 0.67 10.95
C HIS A 220 10.51 0.15 11.01
N ASP A 221 9.73 0.34 9.94
CA ASP A 221 8.33 -0.05 9.88
C ASP A 221 8.13 -1.57 9.59
N LEU A 222 9.21 -2.32 9.36
CA LEU A 222 9.14 -3.78 9.20
C LEU A 222 8.62 -4.47 10.46
N ASN A 223 9.06 -4.05 11.63
CA ASN A 223 8.71 -4.67 12.89
C ASN A 223 8.33 -3.68 14.00
N TYR A 224 8.34 -2.38 13.74
CA TYR A 224 8.01 -1.32 14.73
C TYR A 224 8.85 -1.45 16.02
N ALA A 225 10.12 -1.85 15.89
CA ALA A 225 11.03 -2.13 17.01
C ALA A 225 10.50 -3.16 18.04
N LEU A 226 9.54 -4.00 17.64
CA LEU A 226 9.07 -5.10 18.50
C LEU A 226 10.19 -6.13 18.69
N THR A 227 10.40 -6.54 19.94
CA THR A 227 11.41 -7.53 20.26
C THR A 227 10.96 -8.92 19.78
N PRO A 228 11.79 -9.64 19.00
CA PRO A 228 11.48 -11.02 18.63
C PRO A 228 11.34 -11.92 19.86
N ILE A 229 10.24 -12.68 19.91
CA ILE A 229 10.01 -13.65 21.01
C ILE A 229 10.74 -14.97 20.76
N MET A 230 10.96 -15.30 19.45
CA MET A 230 11.62 -16.54 19.06
C MET A 230 13.12 -16.35 18.82
N SER A 231 13.88 -17.43 18.95
CA SER A 231 15.32 -17.44 18.66
C SER A 231 15.60 -16.93 17.24
N LYS A 232 16.61 -16.03 17.14
CA LYS A 232 17.10 -15.52 15.85
C LYS A 232 17.76 -16.60 14.97
N ASN A 233 18.01 -17.77 15.54
CA ASN A 233 18.68 -18.90 14.87
C ASN A 233 17.67 -19.83 14.14
N PHE A 234 16.40 -19.50 14.13
CA PHE A 234 15.43 -20.26 13.35
C PHE A 234 15.66 -20.00 11.86
N PRO A 235 15.96 -21.00 11.04
CA PRO A 235 16.15 -20.79 9.61
C PRO A 235 14.86 -20.26 8.99
N MET A 236 14.93 -19.09 8.39
CA MET A 236 13.80 -18.52 7.67
C MET A 236 13.71 -19.18 6.31
N ILE A 237 12.65 -19.96 6.09
CA ILE A 237 12.37 -20.54 4.77
C ILE A 237 11.66 -19.47 3.94
N VAL A 238 12.34 -18.98 2.91
CA VAL A 238 11.73 -18.08 1.92
C VAL A 238 10.93 -18.94 0.94
N PRO A 239 9.62 -18.72 0.79
CA PRO A 239 8.81 -19.44 -0.18
C PRO A 239 9.34 -19.26 -1.61
N LYS A 240 9.31 -20.33 -2.42
CA LYS A 240 9.83 -20.28 -3.81
C LYS A 240 9.15 -19.22 -4.68
N ASN A 241 7.87 -18.94 -4.44
CA ASN A 241 7.11 -17.92 -5.15
C ASN A 241 7.48 -16.48 -4.75
N ALA A 242 8.18 -16.27 -3.64
CA ALA A 242 8.62 -14.94 -3.21
C ALA A 242 9.58 -14.25 -4.22
N GLN A 243 10.21 -15.01 -5.11
CA GLN A 243 11.03 -14.46 -6.19
C GLN A 243 10.24 -13.58 -7.18
N TRP A 244 8.93 -13.62 -7.16
CA TRP A 244 8.07 -12.86 -8.07
C TRP A 244 7.66 -11.47 -7.53
N LEU A 245 7.95 -11.20 -6.27
CA LEU A 245 7.71 -9.89 -5.65
C LEU A 245 8.78 -8.88 -6.03
#